data_eac24886ed778400471f098c4ac07ae3
#
_entry.id   eac24886ed778400471f098c4ac07ae3
#
_cell.length_a   1.000
_cell.length_b   1.000
_cell.length_c   1.000
_cell.angle_alpha   90.00
_cell.angle_beta   90.00
_cell.angle_gamma   90.00
#
_symmetry.space_group_name_H-M   'P 1'
#
loop_
_entity.id
_entity.type
_entity.pdbx_description
1 polymer ?
#
loop_
_entity_poly.entity_id
_entity_poly.type
_entity_poly.pdbx_seq_one_letter_code
_entity_poly.pdbx_strand_id
1 'polypeptide(L)'
;MTKQESWASSRYTPNDAQDSLQLARATSGETESAESVYQEWQRQRSPAGAAIGALAREAETGRLIGQVMTVPVRVRLSGRVRFASLFLDPLIDPVHQQGGVLAALLGDVFALSVEERAVLTYGLPSQAPYWPVMEKAGLRNIGAVPLLLRPLNPERLATKTAHGHPPAKAASIARRVWRTAAPTVRPEALPGLEIAEVDYFDGSFAVFWEKVQHQFPVMVVRDPPYLNWRFVDVPGREYTAFAARSEGEIRGFTVLRVAPLGQFSAGLIVDLVVEASAEGRAAGRLLIDRAYSSFRGQDLDLLASLALRHTDEFRLLRSMGFWVCPKFLEPRPFRLFVRFHGEEGAQSRLAYDLTNWFLTMGDYDEG
;
A
#
# COMPACT_ATOMS: atom_id res chain seq x y z
N MET A 1 25.76 -24.22 -26.58
CA MET A 1 24.83 -25.14 -25.90
C MET A 1 24.13 -24.35 -24.81
N THR A 2 22.91 -23.93 -25.05
CA THR A 2 22.05 -23.29 -24.06
C THR A 2 21.75 -24.32 -22.97
N LYS A 3 22.20 -24.04 -21.74
CA LYS A 3 21.82 -24.83 -20.57
C LYS A 3 20.28 -24.76 -20.49
N GLN A 4 19.62 -25.85 -20.79
CA GLN A 4 18.18 -25.98 -20.64
C GLN A 4 17.88 -25.72 -19.16
N GLU A 5 17.12 -24.68 -18.85
CA GLU A 5 16.79 -24.31 -17.49
C GLU A 5 16.03 -25.48 -16.83
N SER A 6 16.66 -26.07 -15.84
CA SER A 6 16.17 -27.29 -15.17
C SER A 6 15.18 -26.92 -14.04
N TRP A 7 14.12 -26.19 -14.35
CA TRP A 7 13.05 -25.89 -13.39
C TRP A 7 11.66 -26.08 -14.01
N ALA A 8 10.66 -26.29 -13.17
CA ALA A 8 9.27 -26.40 -13.56
C ALA A 8 8.40 -25.45 -12.75
N SER A 9 7.34 -24.93 -13.38
CA SER A 9 6.34 -24.13 -12.69
C SER A 9 5.17 -24.98 -12.19
N SER A 10 4.55 -24.51 -11.09
CA SER A 10 3.33 -25.10 -10.53
C SER A 10 2.47 -24.03 -9.85
N ARG A 11 1.17 -24.32 -9.69
CA ARG A 11 0.28 -23.49 -8.87
C ARG A 11 0.65 -23.64 -7.40
N TYR A 12 0.64 -22.51 -6.65
CA TYR A 12 0.78 -22.51 -5.19
C TYR A 12 -0.40 -23.23 -4.53
N THR A 13 -0.09 -24.04 -3.53
CA THR A 13 -1.06 -24.67 -2.62
C THR A 13 -0.65 -24.42 -1.16
N PRO A 14 -1.54 -24.60 -0.18
CA PRO A 14 -1.18 -24.48 1.23
C PRO A 14 -0.02 -25.39 1.67
N ASN A 15 0.20 -26.53 0.98
CA ASN A 15 1.32 -27.44 1.26
C ASN A 15 2.69 -26.81 0.95
N ASP A 16 2.73 -25.79 0.10
CA ASP A 16 3.95 -25.09 -0.28
C ASP A 16 4.34 -23.97 0.71
N ALA A 17 3.53 -23.76 1.77
CA ALA A 17 3.70 -22.64 2.70
C ALA A 17 5.07 -22.62 3.37
N GLN A 18 5.62 -23.78 3.78
CA GLN A 18 6.91 -23.88 4.44
C GLN A 18 8.06 -23.52 3.48
N ASP A 19 8.06 -24.04 2.26
CA ASP A 19 9.08 -23.72 1.25
C ASP A 19 9.02 -22.25 0.86
N SER A 20 7.81 -21.71 0.74
CA SER A 20 7.57 -20.30 0.47
C SER A 20 8.10 -19.38 1.56
N LEU A 21 7.95 -19.78 2.82
CA LEU A 21 8.51 -19.08 3.97
C LEU A 21 10.04 -19.12 3.96
N GLN A 22 10.64 -20.26 3.63
CA GLN A 22 12.11 -20.39 3.51
C GLN A 22 12.64 -19.50 2.39
N LEU A 23 11.98 -19.46 1.23
CA LEU A 23 12.37 -18.58 0.13
C LEU A 23 12.25 -17.10 0.53
N ALA A 24 11.18 -16.70 1.24
CA ALA A 24 11.00 -15.34 1.73
C ALA A 24 12.14 -14.91 2.66
N ARG A 25 12.51 -15.75 3.62
CA ARG A 25 13.64 -15.50 4.53
C ARG A 25 14.98 -15.42 3.80
N ALA A 26 15.19 -16.26 2.80
CA ALA A 26 16.41 -16.27 2.01
C ALA A 26 16.58 -15.02 1.12
N THR A 27 15.46 -14.45 0.65
CA THR A 27 15.46 -13.31 -0.28
C THR A 27 15.30 -11.95 0.40
N SER A 28 14.51 -11.88 1.48
CA SER A 28 14.12 -10.62 2.15
C SER A 28 14.66 -10.53 3.59
N GLY A 29 15.29 -11.58 4.10
CA GLY A 29 15.70 -11.69 5.50
C GLY A 29 14.51 -11.96 6.44
N GLU A 30 14.77 -11.83 7.73
CA GLU A 30 13.73 -11.94 8.77
C GLU A 30 12.97 -10.61 8.86
N THR A 31 11.86 -10.53 8.15
CA THR A 31 10.92 -9.38 8.15
C THR A 31 9.57 -9.85 8.66
N GLU A 32 8.69 -8.92 9.04
CA GLU A 32 7.31 -9.25 9.45
C GLU A 32 6.58 -10.08 8.37
N SER A 33 6.78 -9.77 7.10
CA SER A 33 6.21 -10.52 5.97
C SER A 33 6.79 -11.93 5.79
N ALA A 34 7.92 -12.23 6.42
CA ALA A 34 8.54 -13.56 6.46
C ALA A 34 8.13 -14.39 7.69
N GLU A 35 7.12 -13.97 8.45
CA GLU A 35 6.52 -14.75 9.52
C GLU A 35 5.39 -15.66 9.00
N SER A 36 5.35 -16.90 9.51
CA SER A 36 4.36 -17.88 9.05
C SER A 36 2.92 -17.46 9.30
N VAL A 37 2.65 -16.84 10.45
CA VAL A 37 1.31 -16.36 10.84
C VAL A 37 0.84 -15.23 9.93
N TYR A 38 1.75 -14.31 9.57
CA TYR A 38 1.45 -13.23 8.63
C TYR A 38 1.14 -13.75 7.23
N GLN A 39 1.97 -14.70 6.72
CA GLN A 39 1.75 -15.30 5.41
C GLN A 39 0.45 -16.11 5.36
N GLU A 40 0.10 -16.83 6.44
CA GLU A 40 -1.18 -17.54 6.53
C GLU A 40 -2.36 -16.58 6.47
N TRP A 41 -2.32 -15.49 7.28
CA TRP A 41 -3.34 -14.46 7.28
C TRP A 41 -3.49 -13.83 5.89
N GLN A 42 -2.41 -13.41 5.27
CA GLN A 42 -2.43 -12.75 3.97
C GLN A 42 -2.95 -13.67 2.86
N ARG A 43 -2.56 -14.94 2.89
CA ARG A 43 -2.84 -15.89 1.82
C ARG A 43 -4.15 -16.64 1.96
N GLN A 44 -4.67 -16.80 3.18
CA GLN A 44 -5.82 -17.67 3.44
C GLN A 44 -7.03 -16.93 3.99
N ARG A 45 -6.85 -15.74 4.59
CA ARG A 45 -7.91 -15.08 5.36
C ARG A 45 -8.47 -13.81 4.70
N SER A 46 -8.07 -13.50 3.46
CA SER A 46 -8.69 -12.38 2.73
C SER A 46 -10.19 -12.63 2.56
N PRO A 47 -11.05 -11.64 2.83
CA PRO A 47 -12.50 -11.77 2.63
C PRO A 47 -12.90 -11.90 1.16
N ALA A 48 -11.95 -11.74 0.24
CA ALA A 48 -12.16 -11.92 -1.20
C ALA A 48 -11.69 -13.29 -1.71
N GLY A 49 -11.09 -14.14 -0.86
CA GLY A 49 -10.65 -15.49 -1.22
C GLY A 49 -9.17 -15.74 -0.92
N ALA A 50 -8.74 -16.97 -1.16
CA ALA A 50 -7.35 -17.38 -0.95
C ALA A 50 -6.41 -16.79 -2.02
N ALA A 51 -5.15 -16.59 -1.65
CA ALA A 51 -4.12 -16.08 -2.55
C ALA A 51 -3.90 -17.02 -3.76
N ILE A 52 -3.59 -16.40 -4.89
CA ILE A 52 -3.25 -17.06 -6.14
C ILE A 52 -1.74 -16.98 -6.31
N GLY A 53 -1.08 -18.08 -6.59
CA GLY A 53 0.38 -18.08 -6.73
C GLY A 53 0.89 -19.02 -7.79
N ALA A 54 2.02 -18.63 -8.40
CA ALA A 54 2.82 -19.44 -9.28
C ALA A 54 4.20 -19.65 -8.65
N LEU A 55 4.69 -20.87 -8.65
CA LEU A 55 5.93 -21.33 -8.06
C LEU A 55 6.87 -21.87 -9.10
N ALA A 56 8.18 -21.67 -8.96
CA ALA A 56 9.21 -22.34 -9.75
C ALA A 56 10.06 -23.22 -8.84
N ARG A 57 10.20 -24.50 -9.22
CA ARG A 57 11.03 -25.47 -8.51
C ARG A 57 12.13 -26.01 -9.41
N GLU A 58 13.33 -26.11 -8.86
CA GLU A 58 14.46 -26.75 -9.51
C GLU A 58 14.15 -28.23 -9.76
N ALA A 59 14.34 -28.71 -11.02
CA ALA A 59 13.89 -30.03 -11.43
C ALA A 59 14.64 -31.19 -10.71
N GLU A 60 15.92 -30.98 -10.39
CA GLU A 60 16.76 -32.03 -9.78
C GLU A 60 16.52 -32.16 -8.27
N THR A 61 16.32 -31.05 -7.57
CA THR A 61 16.26 -31.01 -6.10
C THR A 61 14.84 -30.81 -5.56
N GLY A 62 13.90 -30.35 -6.38
CA GLY A 62 12.57 -29.93 -5.95
C GLY A 62 12.56 -28.61 -5.14
N ARG A 63 13.72 -27.97 -4.94
CA ARG A 63 13.86 -26.74 -4.16
C ARG A 63 13.08 -25.60 -4.82
N LEU A 64 12.34 -24.83 -4.02
CA LEU A 64 11.65 -23.64 -4.47
C LEU A 64 12.68 -22.52 -4.76
N ILE A 65 12.71 -22.05 -6.00
CA ILE A 65 13.64 -21.01 -6.49
C ILE A 65 12.96 -19.70 -6.88
N GLY A 66 11.63 -19.70 -6.97
CA GLY A 66 10.87 -18.50 -7.29
C GLY A 66 9.41 -18.63 -6.94
N GLN A 67 8.81 -17.49 -6.59
CA GLN A 67 7.36 -17.36 -6.45
C GLN A 67 6.87 -15.98 -6.86
N VAL A 68 5.67 -15.95 -7.43
CA VAL A 68 4.88 -14.75 -7.66
C VAL A 68 3.50 -14.99 -7.09
N MET A 69 3.05 -14.09 -6.22
CA MET A 69 1.79 -14.21 -5.49
C MET A 69 0.90 -13.00 -5.74
N THR A 70 -0.40 -13.23 -5.71
CA THR A 70 -1.41 -12.18 -5.65
C THR A 70 -2.44 -12.50 -4.57
N VAL A 71 -2.95 -11.49 -3.92
CA VAL A 71 -4.04 -11.62 -2.94
C VAL A 71 -5.33 -11.10 -3.58
N PRO A 72 -6.40 -11.89 -3.59
CA PRO A 72 -7.70 -11.43 -4.06
C PRO A 72 -8.21 -10.28 -3.19
N VAL A 73 -8.69 -9.24 -3.86
CA VAL A 73 -9.36 -8.10 -3.23
C VAL A 73 -10.61 -7.74 -4.03
N ARG A 74 -11.53 -7.02 -3.42
CA ARG A 74 -12.66 -6.46 -4.14
C ARG A 74 -12.36 -5.02 -4.51
N VAL A 75 -12.56 -4.68 -5.78
CA VAL A 75 -12.44 -3.30 -6.27
C VAL A 75 -13.78 -2.84 -6.84
N ARG A 76 -14.12 -1.59 -6.61
CA ARG A 76 -15.14 -0.92 -7.39
C ARG A 76 -14.51 -0.43 -8.68
N LEU A 77 -15.05 -0.90 -9.81
CA LEU A 77 -14.61 -0.51 -11.15
C LEU A 77 -15.85 -0.15 -11.98
N SER A 78 -15.90 1.06 -12.49
CA SER A 78 -17.02 1.53 -13.34
C SER A 78 -18.40 1.29 -12.72
N GLY A 79 -18.54 1.59 -11.42
CA GLY A 79 -19.81 1.49 -10.71
C GLY A 79 -20.18 0.11 -10.20
N ARG A 80 -19.34 -0.93 -10.42
CA ARG A 80 -19.62 -2.30 -10.00
C ARG A 80 -18.46 -2.86 -9.17
N VAL A 81 -18.79 -3.61 -8.12
CA VAL A 81 -17.78 -4.37 -7.37
C VAL A 81 -17.35 -5.58 -8.20
N ARG A 82 -16.04 -5.78 -8.30
CA ARG A 82 -15.36 -6.84 -9.04
C ARG A 82 -14.23 -7.43 -8.22
N PHE A 83 -13.83 -8.66 -8.55
CA PHE A 83 -12.58 -9.22 -8.04
C PHE A 83 -11.39 -8.63 -8.78
N ALA A 84 -10.34 -8.34 -8.04
CA ALA A 84 -9.04 -7.95 -8.52
C ALA A 84 -7.96 -8.70 -7.75
N SER A 85 -6.74 -8.71 -8.27
CA SER A 85 -5.58 -9.33 -7.65
C SER A 85 -4.61 -8.24 -7.19
N LEU A 86 -4.37 -8.13 -5.88
CA LEU A 86 -3.28 -7.32 -5.36
C LEU A 86 -1.96 -8.08 -5.58
N PHE A 87 -1.09 -7.52 -6.38
CA PHE A 87 0.22 -8.09 -6.70
C PHE A 87 1.19 -7.88 -5.53
N LEU A 88 1.78 -8.96 -5.06
CA LEU A 88 2.84 -8.94 -4.07
C LEU A 88 4.21 -8.95 -4.74
N ASP A 89 5.24 -8.47 -4.02
CA ASP A 89 6.60 -8.48 -4.57
C ASP A 89 7.07 -9.92 -4.87
N PRO A 90 7.64 -10.15 -6.08
CA PRO A 90 8.17 -11.45 -6.44
C PRO A 90 9.36 -11.84 -5.57
N LEU A 91 9.44 -13.08 -5.19
CA LEU A 91 10.60 -13.66 -4.52
C LEU A 91 11.29 -14.61 -5.50
N ILE A 92 12.51 -14.27 -5.90
CA ILE A 92 13.33 -15.07 -6.82
C ILE A 92 14.69 -15.28 -6.17
N ASP A 93 15.10 -16.53 -6.08
CA ASP A 93 16.45 -16.89 -5.61
C ASP A 93 17.51 -16.10 -6.40
N PRO A 94 18.46 -15.43 -5.74
CA PRO A 94 19.45 -14.58 -6.39
C PRO A 94 20.22 -15.25 -7.54
N VAL A 95 20.46 -16.57 -7.45
CA VAL A 95 21.14 -17.34 -8.49
C VAL A 95 20.30 -17.49 -9.77
N HIS A 96 18.97 -17.39 -9.65
CA HIS A 96 18.00 -17.62 -10.74
C HIS A 96 17.35 -16.33 -11.28
N GLN A 97 17.76 -15.16 -10.81
CA GLN A 97 17.16 -13.88 -11.22
C GLN A 97 17.24 -13.59 -12.73
N GLN A 98 18.27 -14.12 -13.40
CA GLN A 98 18.47 -13.91 -14.86
C GLN A 98 17.87 -15.03 -15.72
N GLY A 99 17.35 -16.09 -15.14
CA GLY A 99 16.97 -17.33 -15.82
C GLY A 99 15.56 -17.36 -16.45
N GLY A 100 14.89 -16.22 -16.63
CA GLY A 100 13.54 -16.20 -17.20
C GLY A 100 12.43 -16.62 -16.23
N VAL A 101 12.77 -17.08 -15.01
CA VAL A 101 11.85 -17.55 -13.97
C VAL A 101 10.75 -16.53 -13.69
N LEU A 102 11.11 -15.28 -13.44
CA LEU A 102 10.12 -14.22 -13.18
C LEU A 102 9.13 -14.04 -14.33
N ALA A 103 9.60 -14.05 -15.58
CA ALA A 103 8.73 -13.85 -16.74
C ALA A 103 7.70 -14.98 -16.89
N ALA A 104 8.12 -16.23 -16.67
CA ALA A 104 7.23 -17.38 -16.71
C ALA A 104 6.20 -17.33 -15.58
N LEU A 105 6.64 -17.11 -14.33
CA LEU A 105 5.75 -17.01 -13.17
C LEU A 105 4.73 -15.87 -13.27
N LEU A 106 5.11 -14.74 -13.88
CA LEU A 106 4.16 -13.66 -14.19
C LEU A 106 3.09 -14.12 -15.18
N GLY A 107 3.49 -14.85 -16.24
CA GLY A 107 2.54 -15.44 -17.19
C GLY A 107 1.54 -16.36 -16.50
N ASP A 108 2.05 -17.28 -15.68
CA ASP A 108 1.24 -18.27 -14.96
C ASP A 108 0.29 -17.61 -13.97
N VAL A 109 0.77 -16.68 -13.12
CA VAL A 109 -0.09 -16.03 -12.10
C VAL A 109 -1.17 -15.16 -12.74
N PHE A 110 -0.92 -14.57 -13.90
CA PHE A 110 -1.96 -13.82 -14.62
C PHE A 110 -2.99 -14.74 -15.25
N ALA A 111 -2.58 -15.89 -15.79
CA ALA A 111 -3.52 -16.89 -16.28
C ALA A 111 -4.42 -17.41 -15.15
N LEU A 112 -3.83 -17.77 -14.00
CA LEU A 112 -4.57 -18.17 -12.80
C LEU A 112 -5.51 -17.05 -12.30
N SER A 113 -5.09 -15.78 -12.33
CA SER A 113 -5.94 -14.65 -11.95
C SER A 113 -7.17 -14.53 -12.86
N VAL A 114 -7.02 -14.79 -14.15
CA VAL A 114 -8.15 -14.82 -15.11
C VAL A 114 -9.10 -15.99 -14.80
N GLU A 115 -8.57 -17.17 -14.51
CA GLU A 115 -9.38 -18.34 -14.11
C GLU A 115 -10.23 -18.03 -12.88
N GLU A 116 -9.67 -17.32 -11.90
CA GLU A 116 -10.34 -16.86 -10.68
C GLU A 116 -11.18 -15.58 -10.90
N ARG A 117 -11.40 -15.17 -12.17
CA ARG A 117 -12.25 -14.05 -12.58
C ARG A 117 -11.82 -12.67 -12.07
N ALA A 118 -10.55 -12.48 -11.77
CA ALA A 118 -10.02 -11.15 -11.51
C ALA A 118 -10.12 -10.29 -12.78
N VAL A 119 -10.64 -9.07 -12.66
CA VAL A 119 -10.75 -8.14 -13.80
C VAL A 119 -9.45 -7.38 -14.05
N LEU A 120 -8.63 -7.25 -13.02
CA LEU A 120 -7.31 -6.62 -13.10
C LEU A 120 -6.38 -7.14 -12.00
N THR A 121 -5.09 -7.04 -12.26
CA THR A 121 -4.03 -7.13 -11.24
C THR A 121 -3.42 -5.75 -11.06
N TYR A 122 -3.19 -5.33 -9.82
CA TYR A 122 -2.52 -4.05 -9.51
C TYR A 122 -1.55 -4.22 -8.34
N GLY A 123 -0.58 -3.32 -8.23
CA GLY A 123 0.35 -3.29 -7.10
C GLY A 123 1.35 -2.16 -7.20
N LEU A 124 2.12 -1.97 -6.13
CA LEU A 124 3.21 -1.00 -6.04
C LEU A 124 4.55 -1.75 -5.81
N PRO A 125 5.07 -2.48 -6.80
CA PRO A 125 6.25 -3.31 -6.63
C PRO A 125 7.48 -2.49 -6.22
N SER A 126 8.17 -2.95 -5.17
CA SER A 126 9.33 -2.26 -4.59
C SER A 126 10.60 -2.46 -5.41
N GLN A 127 10.72 -3.59 -6.08
CA GLN A 127 11.93 -4.04 -6.77
C GLN A 127 12.03 -3.48 -8.19
N ALA A 128 12.54 -2.26 -8.31
CA ALA A 128 12.70 -1.57 -9.60
C ALA A 128 13.44 -2.37 -10.69
N PRO A 129 14.44 -3.22 -10.40
CA PRO A 129 15.09 -4.07 -11.41
C PRO A 129 14.13 -5.04 -12.13
N TYR A 130 13.02 -5.41 -11.51
CA TYR A 130 12.02 -6.31 -12.10
C TYR A 130 10.99 -5.60 -13.00
N TRP A 131 10.88 -4.27 -12.93
CA TRP A 131 9.89 -3.52 -13.71
C TRP A 131 9.92 -3.79 -15.22
N PRO A 132 11.09 -3.84 -15.91
CA PRO A 132 11.09 -4.14 -17.34
C PRO A 132 10.49 -5.51 -17.68
N VAL A 133 10.68 -6.51 -16.80
CA VAL A 133 10.12 -7.85 -16.99
C VAL A 133 8.60 -7.81 -16.74
N MET A 134 8.15 -7.09 -15.71
CA MET A 134 6.74 -6.90 -15.41
C MET A 134 6.00 -6.17 -16.55
N GLU A 135 6.62 -5.13 -17.13
CA GLU A 135 6.04 -4.39 -18.26
C GLU A 135 5.92 -5.26 -19.50
N LYS A 136 6.94 -6.07 -19.80
CA LYS A 136 6.87 -7.07 -20.89
C LYS A 136 5.79 -8.12 -20.66
N ALA A 137 5.52 -8.49 -19.42
CA ALA A 137 4.43 -9.39 -19.04
C ALA A 137 3.05 -8.70 -19.05
N GLY A 138 2.99 -7.40 -19.35
CA GLY A 138 1.76 -6.63 -19.53
C GLY A 138 1.26 -5.88 -18.30
N LEU A 139 2.02 -5.80 -17.21
CA LEU A 139 1.78 -4.85 -16.13
C LEU A 139 2.20 -3.46 -16.62
N ARG A 140 1.27 -2.53 -16.76
CA ARG A 140 1.56 -1.16 -17.20
C ARG A 140 1.82 -0.26 -16.00
N ASN A 141 2.95 0.44 -15.98
CA ASN A 141 3.21 1.51 -15.03
C ASN A 141 2.34 2.72 -15.40
N ILE A 142 1.30 2.98 -14.62
CA ILE A 142 0.35 4.06 -14.91
C ILE A 142 0.66 5.37 -14.18
N GLY A 143 1.71 5.39 -13.34
CA GLY A 143 2.20 6.62 -12.75
C GLY A 143 2.69 6.48 -11.32
N ALA A 144 3.21 7.60 -10.80
CA ALA A 144 3.72 7.68 -9.43
C ALA A 144 2.64 8.07 -8.44
N VAL A 145 2.62 7.40 -7.29
CA VAL A 145 1.81 7.76 -6.12
C VAL A 145 2.68 8.62 -5.21
N PRO A 146 2.33 9.88 -4.97
CA PRO A 146 3.12 10.76 -4.13
C PRO A 146 3.21 10.28 -2.68
N LEU A 147 4.44 10.11 -2.19
CA LEU A 147 4.71 10.02 -0.76
C LEU A 147 4.69 11.43 -0.18
N LEU A 148 3.88 11.65 0.86
CA LEU A 148 3.81 12.91 1.59
C LEU A 148 4.43 12.73 2.96
N LEU A 149 5.25 13.71 3.36
CA LEU A 149 5.98 13.69 4.62
C LEU A 149 5.68 14.95 5.43
N ARG A 150 5.56 14.81 6.76
CA ARG A 150 5.54 15.91 7.73
C ARG A 150 6.53 15.61 8.84
N PRO A 151 7.55 16.44 9.06
CA PRO A 151 8.52 16.25 10.14
C PRO A 151 7.86 16.28 11.52
N LEU A 152 8.24 15.36 12.39
CA LEU A 152 8.00 15.41 13.83
C LEU A 152 9.23 15.95 14.56
N ASN A 153 10.42 15.52 14.13
CA ASN A 153 11.70 15.98 14.65
C ASN A 153 12.60 16.49 13.51
N PRO A 154 12.52 17.79 13.16
CA PRO A 154 13.30 18.36 12.06
C PRO A 154 14.83 18.26 12.25
N GLU A 155 15.31 18.28 13.50
CA GLU A 155 16.74 18.20 13.78
C GLU A 155 17.29 16.80 13.55
N ARG A 156 16.60 15.78 14.03
CA ARG A 156 16.94 14.37 13.81
C ARG A 156 16.88 13.99 12.33
N LEU A 157 15.86 14.47 11.66
CA LEU A 157 15.70 14.24 10.23
C LEU A 157 16.84 14.87 9.43
N ALA A 158 17.24 16.11 9.76
CA ALA A 158 18.39 16.78 9.14
C ALA A 158 19.71 16.02 9.39
N THR A 159 19.89 15.49 10.60
CA THR A 159 21.07 14.67 10.94
C THR A 159 21.13 13.37 10.14
N LYS A 160 20.03 12.64 10.08
CA LYS A 160 19.96 11.38 9.30
C LYS A 160 20.17 11.62 7.80
N THR A 161 19.65 12.71 7.26
CA THR A 161 19.85 13.04 5.83
C THR A 161 21.26 13.54 5.53
N ALA A 162 21.96 14.16 6.49
CA ALA A 162 23.34 14.64 6.31
C ALA A 162 24.38 13.49 6.22
N HIS A 163 24.10 12.33 6.79
CA HIS A 163 24.99 11.16 6.71
C HIS A 163 25.07 10.54 5.30
N GLY A 164 24.17 10.91 4.42
CA GLY A 164 24.17 10.55 2.99
C GLY A 164 24.82 11.59 2.04
N HIS A 165 25.64 12.53 2.57
CA HIS A 165 26.40 13.53 1.81
C HIS A 165 25.65 14.66 1.08
N PRO A 166 24.75 15.43 1.68
CA PRO A 166 24.61 16.83 1.25
C PRO A 166 25.68 17.68 1.94
N PRO A 167 26.27 18.68 1.25
CA PRO A 167 27.17 19.62 1.89
C PRO A 167 26.46 20.31 3.08
N ALA A 168 27.19 20.59 4.16
CA ALA A 168 26.65 21.15 5.42
C ALA A 168 25.70 22.36 5.24
N LYS A 169 25.87 23.12 4.15
CA LYS A 169 24.95 24.19 3.74
C LYS A 169 23.57 23.70 3.31
N ALA A 170 23.47 22.54 2.65
CA ALA A 170 22.17 21.98 2.23
C ALA A 170 21.38 21.46 3.45
N ALA A 171 22.04 20.86 4.43
CA ALA A 171 21.41 20.42 5.68
C ALA A 171 20.88 21.62 6.50
N SER A 172 21.60 22.75 6.53
CA SER A 172 21.14 23.96 7.22
C SER A 172 19.95 24.64 6.51
N ILE A 173 19.95 24.63 5.18
CA ILE A 173 18.84 25.14 4.37
C ILE A 173 17.62 24.22 4.52
N ALA A 174 17.80 22.91 4.44
CA ALA A 174 16.73 21.96 4.69
C ALA A 174 16.11 22.16 6.07
N ARG A 175 16.93 22.25 7.13
CA ARG A 175 16.46 22.54 8.50
C ARG A 175 15.70 23.86 8.60
N ARG A 176 16.16 24.91 7.92
CA ARG A 176 15.49 26.23 7.93
C ARG A 176 14.15 26.17 7.18
N VAL A 177 14.12 25.58 5.99
CA VAL A 177 12.91 25.39 5.19
C VAL A 177 11.89 24.54 5.95
N TRP A 178 12.33 23.46 6.60
CA TRP A 178 11.46 22.58 7.37
C TRP A 178 10.88 23.23 8.63
N ARG A 179 11.65 24.07 9.30
CA ARG A 179 11.16 24.85 10.47
C ARG A 179 10.17 25.96 10.11
N THR A 180 10.28 26.54 8.92
CA THR A 180 9.42 27.64 8.48
C THR A 180 8.18 27.19 7.71
N ALA A 181 8.19 25.99 7.15
CA ALA A 181 7.15 25.50 6.24
C ALA A 181 6.15 24.53 6.89
N ALA A 182 6.25 24.26 8.19
CA ALA A 182 5.23 23.53 8.93
C ALA A 182 4.25 24.53 9.60
N PRO A 183 3.23 25.05 8.87
CA PRO A 183 2.19 25.81 9.54
C PRO A 183 1.48 24.85 10.49
N THR A 184 1.46 25.19 11.76
CA THR A 184 0.57 24.57 12.74
C THR A 184 -0.84 25.09 12.46
N VAL A 185 -1.47 24.59 11.38
CA VAL A 185 -2.88 24.83 11.17
C VAL A 185 -3.60 23.98 12.22
N ARG A 186 -4.12 24.62 13.24
CA ARG A 186 -5.09 23.96 14.11
C ARG A 186 -6.41 23.89 13.35
N PRO A 187 -6.99 22.71 13.18
CA PRO A 187 -8.31 22.62 12.59
C PRO A 187 -9.30 23.37 13.49
N GLU A 188 -10.17 24.16 12.87
CA GLU A 188 -11.31 24.71 13.58
C GLU A 188 -12.20 23.56 14.04
N ALA A 189 -12.51 23.54 15.34
CA ALA A 189 -13.47 22.61 15.85
C ALA A 189 -14.85 22.97 15.29
N LEU A 190 -15.39 22.09 14.44
CA LEU A 190 -16.78 22.25 14.00
C LEU A 190 -17.69 21.70 15.11
N PRO A 191 -18.72 22.47 15.55
CA PRO A 191 -19.72 21.99 16.47
C PRO A 191 -20.34 20.67 15.99
N GLY A 192 -20.42 19.68 16.90
CA GLY A 192 -21.04 18.38 16.58
C GLY A 192 -20.14 17.39 15.81
N LEU A 193 -18.87 17.74 15.52
CA LEU A 193 -17.93 16.81 14.90
C LEU A 193 -17.01 16.22 16.00
N GLU A 194 -17.13 14.93 16.23
CA GLU A 194 -16.42 14.20 17.28
C GLU A 194 -15.48 13.15 16.67
N ILE A 195 -14.33 12.92 17.33
CA ILE A 195 -13.41 11.84 16.96
C ILE A 195 -13.43 10.78 18.06
N ALA A 196 -13.62 9.53 17.64
CA ALA A 196 -13.54 8.36 18.51
C ALA A 196 -12.52 7.36 17.94
N GLU A 197 -11.86 6.65 18.84
CA GLU A 197 -11.05 5.50 18.50
C GLU A 197 -11.95 4.32 18.08
N VAL A 198 -11.45 3.48 17.19
CA VAL A 198 -12.17 2.37 16.57
C VAL A 198 -11.36 1.10 16.78
N ASP A 199 -11.87 0.24 17.68
CA ASP A 199 -11.28 -1.08 17.93
C ASP A 199 -11.73 -2.13 16.91
N TYR A 200 -12.92 -1.92 16.34
CA TYR A 200 -13.54 -2.81 15.36
C TYR A 200 -14.43 -2.03 14.40
N PHE A 201 -14.30 -2.33 13.10
CA PHE A 201 -15.10 -1.68 12.06
C PHE A 201 -16.48 -2.35 11.98
N ASP A 202 -17.47 -1.68 12.49
CA ASP A 202 -18.85 -2.16 12.60
C ASP A 202 -19.74 -1.82 11.39
N GLY A 203 -21.04 -2.07 11.48
CA GLY A 203 -22.01 -1.78 10.42
C GLY A 203 -22.10 -0.31 10.01
N SER A 204 -21.68 0.64 10.87
CA SER A 204 -21.64 2.07 10.50
C SER A 204 -20.62 2.36 9.37
N PHE A 205 -19.56 1.56 9.30
CA PHE A 205 -18.59 1.65 8.20
C PHE A 205 -19.14 1.09 6.88
N ALA A 206 -20.09 0.15 6.91
CA ALA A 206 -20.80 -0.26 5.71
C ALA A 206 -21.65 0.89 5.14
N VAL A 207 -22.35 1.62 6.01
CA VAL A 207 -23.13 2.82 5.62
C VAL A 207 -22.21 3.90 5.07
N PHE A 208 -21.07 4.14 5.70
CA PHE A 208 -20.06 5.09 5.22
C PHE A 208 -19.48 4.67 3.86
N TRP A 209 -19.15 3.37 3.69
CA TRP A 209 -18.67 2.85 2.42
C TRP A 209 -19.66 3.10 1.29
N GLU A 210 -20.95 2.85 1.49
CA GLU A 210 -21.99 3.13 0.47
C GLU A 210 -21.99 4.59 0.02
N LYS A 211 -21.63 5.54 0.89
CA LYS A 211 -21.53 6.96 0.54
C LYS A 211 -20.27 7.30 -0.27
N VAL A 212 -19.11 6.77 0.15
CA VAL A 212 -17.81 7.18 -0.41
C VAL A 212 -17.37 6.37 -1.63
N GLN A 213 -17.88 5.15 -1.82
CA GLN A 213 -17.48 4.27 -2.93
C GLN A 213 -17.66 4.88 -4.32
N HIS A 214 -18.51 5.91 -4.45
CA HIS A 214 -18.81 6.57 -5.70
C HIS A 214 -17.85 7.71 -6.05
N GLN A 215 -16.96 8.09 -5.15
CA GLN A 215 -16.08 9.24 -5.31
C GLN A 215 -15.01 9.01 -6.40
N PHE A 216 -14.65 7.74 -6.64
CA PHE A 216 -13.63 7.38 -7.63
C PHE A 216 -14.11 6.23 -8.51
N PRO A 217 -13.77 6.23 -9.81
CA PRO A 217 -14.09 5.13 -10.73
C PRO A 217 -13.41 3.81 -10.34
N VAL A 218 -12.21 3.86 -9.73
CA VAL A 218 -11.45 2.69 -9.28
C VAL A 218 -11.03 2.88 -7.82
N MET A 219 -11.55 2.02 -6.94
CA MET A 219 -11.26 2.06 -5.51
C MET A 219 -11.37 0.65 -4.91
N VAL A 220 -10.42 0.27 -4.06
CA VAL A 220 -10.53 -0.97 -3.27
C VAL A 220 -11.71 -0.84 -2.30
N VAL A 221 -12.49 -1.89 -2.17
CA VAL A 221 -13.66 -1.91 -1.27
C VAL A 221 -13.19 -1.80 0.18
N ARG A 222 -13.78 -0.85 0.91
CA ARG A 222 -13.47 -0.58 2.33
C ARG A 222 -14.69 -0.85 3.22
N ASP A 223 -15.31 -2.02 3.03
CA ASP A 223 -16.38 -2.48 3.91
C ASP A 223 -15.83 -3.11 5.21
N PRO A 224 -16.64 -3.32 6.24
CA PRO A 224 -16.21 -3.89 7.50
C PRO A 224 -15.40 -5.19 7.38
N PRO A 225 -15.78 -6.19 6.57
CA PRO A 225 -14.97 -7.39 6.42
C PRO A 225 -13.55 -7.11 5.92
N TYR A 226 -13.38 -6.19 4.95
CA TYR A 226 -12.07 -5.82 4.44
C TYR A 226 -11.26 -5.05 5.47
N LEU A 227 -11.86 -4.03 6.11
CA LEU A 227 -11.18 -3.18 7.09
C LEU A 227 -10.74 -3.98 8.32
N ASN A 228 -11.59 -4.88 8.83
CA ASN A 228 -11.23 -5.72 9.97
C ASN A 228 -10.11 -6.71 9.58
N TRP A 229 -10.22 -7.41 8.46
CA TRP A 229 -9.14 -8.27 7.98
C TRP A 229 -7.83 -7.52 7.85
N ARG A 230 -7.87 -6.31 7.26
CA ARG A 230 -6.67 -5.56 6.91
C ARG A 230 -5.99 -4.89 8.10
N PHE A 231 -6.74 -4.44 9.10
CA PHE A 231 -6.24 -3.57 10.16
C PHE A 231 -6.48 -4.08 11.59
N VAL A 232 -7.40 -5.02 11.79
CA VAL A 232 -7.69 -5.58 13.14
C VAL A 232 -7.12 -6.99 13.25
N ASP A 233 -7.38 -7.86 12.28
CA ASP A 233 -7.04 -9.28 12.35
C ASP A 233 -5.62 -9.59 11.87
N VAL A 234 -4.86 -8.60 11.41
CA VAL A 234 -3.51 -8.80 10.90
C VAL A 234 -2.53 -9.13 12.04
N PRO A 235 -1.84 -10.26 11.98
CA PRO A 235 -0.90 -10.63 13.04
C PRO A 235 0.41 -9.84 12.94
N GLY A 236 1.03 -9.55 14.09
CA GLY A 236 2.34 -8.94 14.17
C GLY A 236 2.39 -7.45 13.80
N ARG A 237 1.25 -6.84 13.47
CA ARG A 237 1.17 -5.42 13.15
C ARG A 237 0.12 -4.74 14.01
N GLU A 238 0.49 -3.63 14.62
CA GLU A 238 -0.41 -2.83 15.44
C GLU A 238 -0.88 -1.60 14.66
N TYR A 239 -2.20 -1.47 14.52
CA TYR A 239 -2.85 -0.32 13.93
C TYR A 239 -3.75 0.35 14.96
N THR A 240 -3.82 1.67 14.91
CA THR A 240 -4.79 2.47 15.66
C THR A 240 -5.70 3.17 14.67
N ALA A 241 -7.01 2.99 14.81
CA ALA A 241 -7.97 3.62 13.90
C ALA A 241 -8.80 4.69 14.64
N PHE A 242 -9.18 5.74 13.93
CA PHE A 242 -10.07 6.80 14.41
C PHE A 242 -11.14 7.09 13.37
N ALA A 243 -12.37 7.31 13.83
CA ALA A 243 -13.48 7.80 13.02
C ALA A 243 -13.92 9.19 13.49
N ALA A 244 -14.17 10.07 12.54
CA ALA A 244 -14.81 11.36 12.78
C ALA A 244 -16.31 11.25 12.46
N ARG A 245 -17.15 11.61 13.42
CA ARG A 245 -18.62 11.49 13.34
C ARG A 245 -19.27 12.85 13.53
N SER A 246 -20.31 13.11 12.76
CA SER A 246 -21.22 14.23 12.91
C SER A 246 -22.65 13.69 12.93
N GLU A 247 -23.43 14.06 13.94
CA GLU A 247 -24.80 13.55 14.15
C GLU A 247 -24.90 12.00 14.15
N GLY A 248 -23.88 11.33 14.68
CA GLY A 248 -23.79 9.87 14.73
C GLY A 248 -23.28 9.20 13.45
N GLU A 249 -23.22 9.92 12.31
CA GLU A 249 -22.76 9.41 11.03
C GLU A 249 -21.25 9.62 10.85
N ILE A 250 -20.55 8.62 10.28
CA ILE A 250 -19.14 8.74 9.91
C ILE A 250 -18.99 9.72 8.75
N ARG A 251 -18.08 10.69 8.89
CA ARG A 251 -17.68 11.66 7.85
C ARG A 251 -16.29 11.36 7.30
N GLY A 252 -15.53 10.53 7.99
CA GLY A 252 -14.23 10.04 7.58
C GLY A 252 -13.60 9.16 8.65
N PHE A 253 -12.57 8.42 8.26
CA PHE A 253 -11.74 7.66 9.18
C PHE A 253 -10.27 7.70 8.77
N THR A 254 -9.40 7.35 9.71
CA THR A 254 -7.96 7.18 9.47
C THR A 254 -7.44 5.96 10.20
N VAL A 255 -6.44 5.31 9.65
CA VAL A 255 -5.71 4.19 10.26
C VAL A 255 -4.24 4.56 10.36
N LEU A 256 -3.67 4.38 11.54
CA LEU A 256 -2.33 4.78 11.92
C LEU A 256 -1.47 3.56 12.26
N ARG A 257 -0.17 3.65 11.99
CA ARG A 257 0.83 2.66 12.39
C ARG A 257 2.18 3.32 12.64
N VAL A 258 2.97 2.77 13.55
CA VAL A 258 4.41 3.08 13.64
C VAL A 258 5.18 2.02 12.86
N ALA A 259 6.00 2.44 11.90
CA ALA A 259 6.84 1.54 11.13
C ALA A 259 8.08 2.27 10.59
N PRO A 260 9.16 1.55 10.25
CA PRO A 260 10.29 2.14 9.56
C PRO A 260 9.89 2.56 8.13
N LEU A 261 10.41 3.70 7.68
CA LEU A 261 10.30 4.17 6.30
C LEU A 261 11.71 4.45 5.78
N GLY A 262 12.33 3.45 5.17
CA GLY A 262 13.76 3.46 4.87
C GLY A 262 14.59 3.61 6.16
N GLN A 263 15.41 4.67 6.24
CA GLN A 263 16.22 4.95 7.43
C GLN A 263 15.49 5.72 8.55
N PHE A 264 14.21 6.08 8.32
CA PHE A 264 13.44 6.91 9.25
C PHE A 264 12.50 6.08 10.10
N SER A 265 12.36 6.45 11.39
CA SER A 265 11.27 6.00 12.24
C SER A 265 10.05 6.87 11.96
N ALA A 266 8.97 6.27 11.49
CA ALA A 266 7.83 7.03 10.98
C ALA A 266 6.51 6.65 11.65
N GLY A 267 5.67 7.67 11.89
CA GLY A 267 4.24 7.49 12.07
C GLY A 267 3.55 7.49 10.70
N LEU A 268 2.89 6.43 10.35
CA LEU A 268 2.20 6.28 9.08
C LEU A 268 0.72 6.61 9.23
N ILE A 269 0.19 7.46 8.36
CA ILE A 269 -1.24 7.53 8.06
C ILE A 269 -1.46 6.51 6.94
N VAL A 270 -1.80 5.29 7.33
CA VAL A 270 -1.90 4.13 6.42
C VAL A 270 -3.14 4.23 5.56
N ASP A 271 -4.26 4.60 6.15
CA ASP A 271 -5.50 4.89 5.43
C ASP A 271 -6.10 6.21 5.93
N LEU A 272 -6.62 7.00 5.02
CA LEU A 272 -7.39 8.21 5.28
C LEU A 272 -8.46 8.27 4.21
N VAL A 273 -9.72 8.20 4.61
CA VAL A 273 -10.88 8.27 3.72
C VAL A 273 -11.87 9.26 4.27
N VAL A 274 -12.26 10.23 3.45
CA VAL A 274 -13.23 11.25 3.84
C VAL A 274 -14.38 11.33 2.84
N GLU A 275 -15.56 11.71 3.31
CA GLU A 275 -16.68 12.04 2.45
C GLU A 275 -16.36 13.29 1.62
N ALA A 276 -16.72 13.31 0.32
CA ALA A 276 -16.51 14.43 -0.59
C ALA A 276 -17.50 15.59 -0.31
N SER A 277 -17.49 16.07 0.94
CA SER A 277 -18.35 17.14 1.45
C SER A 277 -17.54 18.17 2.24
N ALA A 278 -18.15 19.28 2.62
CA ALA A 278 -17.52 20.26 3.50
C ALA A 278 -17.24 19.66 4.90
N GLU A 279 -18.18 18.87 5.42
CA GLU A 279 -18.05 18.16 6.70
C GLU A 279 -16.95 17.08 6.63
N GLY A 280 -16.91 16.30 5.55
CA GLY A 280 -15.87 15.29 5.34
C GLY A 280 -14.47 15.92 5.27
N ARG A 281 -14.32 17.07 4.61
CA ARG A 281 -13.04 17.79 4.60
C ARG A 281 -12.66 18.36 5.97
N ALA A 282 -13.63 18.78 6.77
CA ALA A 282 -13.37 19.20 8.15
C ALA A 282 -12.99 18.00 9.03
N ALA A 283 -13.71 16.88 8.90
CA ALA A 283 -13.37 15.61 9.54
C ALA A 283 -11.94 15.17 9.19
N GLY A 284 -11.56 15.25 7.92
CA GLY A 284 -10.21 14.93 7.47
C GLY A 284 -9.11 15.76 8.15
N ARG A 285 -9.33 17.08 8.33
CA ARG A 285 -8.37 17.93 9.07
C ARG A 285 -8.23 17.49 10.53
N LEU A 286 -9.35 17.20 11.19
CA LEU A 286 -9.34 16.72 12.59
C LEU A 286 -8.66 15.35 12.71
N LEU A 287 -8.92 14.43 11.78
CA LEU A 287 -8.27 13.11 11.76
C LEU A 287 -6.75 13.23 11.55
N ILE A 288 -6.30 14.11 10.67
CA ILE A 288 -4.85 14.38 10.46
C ILE A 288 -4.24 15.04 11.70
N ASP A 289 -4.96 15.94 12.37
CA ASP A 289 -4.50 16.54 13.63
C ASP A 289 -4.45 15.51 14.76
N ARG A 290 -5.43 14.62 14.83
CA ARG A 290 -5.42 13.47 15.76
C ARG A 290 -4.22 12.57 15.50
N ALA A 291 -3.93 12.23 14.25
CA ALA A 291 -2.74 11.46 13.87
C ALA A 291 -1.44 12.16 14.31
N TYR A 292 -1.32 13.45 14.06
CA TYR A 292 -0.17 14.24 14.53
C TYR A 292 -0.05 14.21 16.05
N SER A 293 -1.16 14.38 16.76
CA SER A 293 -1.20 14.38 18.23
C SER A 293 -0.87 13.02 18.84
N SER A 294 -1.29 11.93 18.19
CA SER A 294 -0.98 10.56 18.61
C SER A 294 0.51 10.24 18.52
N PHE A 295 1.20 10.79 17.53
CA PHE A 295 2.62 10.53 17.30
C PHE A 295 3.56 11.59 17.91
N ARG A 296 3.02 12.77 18.27
CA ARG A 296 3.79 13.84 18.88
C ARG A 296 4.29 13.41 20.26
N GLY A 297 5.59 13.53 20.48
CA GLY A 297 6.24 13.14 21.74
C GLY A 297 6.74 11.71 21.74
N GLN A 298 6.43 10.92 20.73
CA GLN A 298 7.09 9.64 20.46
C GLN A 298 8.44 9.87 19.78
N ASP A 299 9.33 8.89 19.89
CA ASP A 299 10.67 8.95 19.31
C ASP A 299 10.67 8.67 17.78
N LEU A 300 9.89 9.48 17.05
CA LEU A 300 9.70 9.37 15.61
C LEU A 300 10.32 10.57 14.87
N ASP A 301 10.80 10.33 13.65
CA ASP A 301 11.40 11.34 12.80
C ASP A 301 10.35 12.17 12.05
N LEU A 302 9.34 11.50 11.53
CA LEU A 302 8.34 12.10 10.64
C LEU A 302 7.00 11.37 10.65
N LEU A 303 5.97 12.03 10.10
CA LEU A 303 4.75 11.40 9.60
C LEU A 303 4.85 11.16 8.09
N ALA A 304 4.26 10.07 7.62
CA ALA A 304 4.18 9.78 6.20
C ALA A 304 2.79 9.27 5.78
N SER A 305 2.42 9.52 4.55
CA SER A 305 1.21 8.99 3.91
C SER A 305 1.37 8.94 2.39
N LEU A 306 0.62 8.06 1.72
CA LEU A 306 0.46 8.07 0.27
C LEU A 306 -0.92 8.65 -0.08
N ALA A 307 -0.95 9.56 -1.06
CA ALA A 307 -2.21 10.06 -1.61
C ALA A 307 -2.03 10.56 -3.04
N LEU A 308 -3.01 10.33 -3.89
CA LEU A 308 -3.00 10.79 -5.28
C LEU A 308 -3.36 12.28 -5.38
N ARG A 309 -2.67 13.01 -6.26
CA ARG A 309 -2.74 14.49 -6.33
C ARG A 309 -4.15 15.06 -6.56
N HIS A 310 -5.03 14.31 -7.18
CA HIS A 310 -6.39 14.74 -7.51
C HIS A 310 -7.38 14.54 -6.36
N THR A 311 -7.02 13.80 -5.30
CA THR A 311 -7.92 13.48 -4.17
C THR A 311 -8.03 14.62 -3.15
N ASP A 312 -9.10 14.64 -2.39
CA ASP A 312 -9.27 15.56 -1.26
C ASP A 312 -8.28 15.26 -0.14
N GLU A 313 -7.94 13.99 0.09
CA GLU A 313 -6.96 13.55 1.08
C GLU A 313 -5.57 14.15 0.81
N PHE A 314 -5.13 14.20 -0.46
CA PHE A 314 -3.88 14.88 -0.83
C PHE A 314 -3.93 16.37 -0.47
N ARG A 315 -5.03 17.06 -0.81
CA ARG A 315 -5.19 18.49 -0.51
C ARG A 315 -5.23 18.74 0.99
N LEU A 316 -5.91 17.87 1.74
CA LEU A 316 -5.99 17.92 3.21
C LEU A 316 -4.61 17.73 3.83
N LEU A 317 -3.87 16.68 3.47
CA LEU A 317 -2.51 16.45 3.95
C LEU A 317 -1.60 17.65 3.65
N ARG A 318 -1.68 18.21 2.42
CA ARG A 318 -0.92 19.41 2.05
C ARG A 318 -1.27 20.62 2.93
N SER A 319 -2.56 20.84 3.19
CA SER A 319 -3.03 21.96 4.04
C SER A 319 -2.62 21.79 5.50
N MET A 320 -2.40 20.54 5.94
CA MET A 320 -1.96 20.18 7.30
C MET A 320 -0.44 20.05 7.42
N GLY A 321 0.33 20.61 6.48
CA GLY A 321 1.79 20.73 6.58
C GLY A 321 2.57 19.52 6.08
N PHE A 322 1.96 18.61 5.37
CA PHE A 322 2.67 17.55 4.65
C PHE A 322 3.23 18.07 3.32
N TRP A 323 4.38 17.57 2.93
CA TRP A 323 5.02 17.90 1.65
C TRP A 323 5.20 16.64 0.82
N VAL A 324 5.20 16.80 -0.48
CA VAL A 324 5.61 15.72 -1.37
C VAL A 324 7.08 15.42 -1.12
N CYS A 325 7.39 14.16 -0.84
CA CYS A 325 8.73 13.69 -0.57
C CYS A 325 9.67 14.03 -1.74
N PRO A 326 10.79 14.72 -1.49
CA PRO A 326 11.81 14.88 -2.50
C PRO A 326 12.39 13.51 -2.89
N LYS A 327 12.72 13.32 -4.17
CA LYS A 327 13.21 12.02 -4.69
C LYS A 327 14.43 11.47 -3.93
N PHE A 328 15.30 12.31 -3.42
CA PHE A 328 16.49 11.88 -2.68
C PHE A 328 16.19 11.40 -1.25
N LEU A 329 14.99 11.62 -0.75
CA LEU A 329 14.48 11.13 0.55
C LEU A 329 13.50 9.97 0.38
N GLU A 330 13.04 9.72 -0.84
CA GLU A 330 12.09 8.66 -1.12
C GLU A 330 12.78 7.30 -0.93
N PRO A 331 12.31 6.43 0.00
CA PRO A 331 13.00 5.17 0.29
C PRO A 331 12.98 4.22 -0.91
N ARG A 332 11.92 4.33 -1.72
CA ARG A 332 11.73 3.68 -3.01
C ARG A 332 10.70 4.44 -3.84
N PRO A 333 10.69 4.30 -5.16
CA PRO A 333 9.63 4.87 -5.97
C PRO A 333 8.30 4.14 -5.74
N PHE A 334 7.25 4.86 -5.39
CA PHE A 334 5.89 4.33 -5.31
C PHE A 334 5.21 4.51 -6.68
N ARG A 335 5.18 3.44 -7.47
CA ARG A 335 4.56 3.44 -8.79
C ARG A 335 3.46 2.41 -8.86
N LEU A 336 2.29 2.83 -9.35
CA LEU A 336 1.17 1.93 -9.55
C LEU A 336 1.32 1.21 -10.89
N PHE A 337 1.40 -0.11 -10.80
CA PHE A 337 1.37 -1.01 -11.93
C PHE A 337 0.01 -1.67 -12.01
N VAL A 338 -0.55 -1.74 -13.22
CA VAL A 338 -1.87 -2.33 -13.47
C VAL A 338 -1.82 -3.21 -14.71
N ARG A 339 -2.46 -4.37 -14.62
CA ARG A 339 -2.79 -5.22 -15.78
C ARG A 339 -4.28 -5.47 -15.79
N PHE A 340 -4.97 -5.04 -16.82
CA PHE A 340 -6.37 -5.38 -17.05
C PHE A 340 -6.46 -6.74 -17.75
N HIS A 341 -7.37 -7.61 -17.32
CA HIS A 341 -7.50 -8.99 -17.78
C HIS A 341 -8.60 -9.21 -18.82
N GLY A 342 -9.35 -8.17 -19.18
CA GLY A 342 -10.38 -8.23 -20.21
C GLY A 342 -9.93 -7.60 -21.54
N GLU A 343 -10.85 -7.54 -22.47
CA GLU A 343 -10.65 -6.83 -23.74
C GLU A 343 -10.43 -5.33 -23.51
N GLU A 344 -9.67 -4.70 -24.42
CA GLU A 344 -9.49 -3.26 -24.38
C GLU A 344 -10.83 -2.54 -24.65
N GLY A 345 -11.20 -1.63 -23.74
CA GLY A 345 -12.49 -0.94 -23.81
C GLY A 345 -12.61 0.17 -22.76
N ALA A 346 -13.81 0.56 -22.42
CA ALA A 346 -14.07 1.62 -21.46
C ALA A 346 -13.48 1.31 -20.06
N GLN A 347 -13.59 0.06 -19.59
CA GLN A 347 -13.10 -0.35 -18.28
C GLN A 347 -11.57 -0.38 -18.21
N SER A 348 -10.90 -0.87 -19.24
CA SER A 348 -9.43 -0.86 -19.29
C SER A 348 -8.87 0.57 -19.34
N ARG A 349 -9.52 1.49 -20.07
CA ARG A 349 -9.14 2.91 -20.06
C ARG A 349 -9.27 3.53 -18.68
N LEU A 350 -10.34 3.23 -17.94
CA LEU A 350 -10.48 3.69 -16.56
C LEU A 350 -9.37 3.12 -15.66
N ALA A 351 -9.07 1.82 -15.78
CA ALA A 351 -8.06 1.15 -14.97
C ALA A 351 -6.63 1.65 -15.27
N TYR A 352 -6.34 2.07 -16.50
CA TYR A 352 -5.02 2.57 -16.91
C TYR A 352 -4.81 4.07 -16.71
N ASP A 353 -5.80 4.80 -16.27
CA ASP A 353 -5.68 6.22 -15.93
C ASP A 353 -5.60 6.42 -14.42
N LEU A 354 -4.42 6.84 -13.94
CA LEU A 354 -4.15 7.06 -12.52
C LEU A 354 -5.14 8.04 -11.87
N THR A 355 -5.69 8.99 -12.63
CA THR A 355 -6.63 9.99 -12.11
C THR A 355 -8.00 9.41 -11.75
N ASN A 356 -8.30 8.19 -12.18
CA ASN A 356 -9.50 7.45 -11.81
C ASN A 356 -9.37 6.67 -10.50
N TRP A 357 -8.16 6.53 -9.97
CA TRP A 357 -7.89 5.73 -8.79
C TRP A 357 -8.00 6.53 -7.50
N PHE A 358 -8.46 5.85 -6.46
CA PHE A 358 -8.18 6.19 -5.07
C PHE A 358 -7.19 5.17 -4.52
N LEU A 359 -6.13 5.64 -3.89
CA LEU A 359 -5.08 4.76 -3.38
C LEU A 359 -4.36 5.39 -2.18
N THR A 360 -4.15 4.57 -1.16
CA THR A 360 -3.45 4.88 0.08
C THR A 360 -2.39 3.82 0.39
N MET A 361 -1.71 3.92 1.54
CA MET A 361 -0.82 2.85 2.00
C MET A 361 -1.58 1.56 2.35
N GLY A 362 -2.87 1.65 2.68
CA GLY A 362 -3.71 0.48 2.96
C GLY A 362 -3.97 -0.43 1.77
N ASP A 363 -3.74 0.06 0.55
CA ASP A 363 -4.04 -0.66 -0.69
C ASP A 363 -2.88 -1.51 -1.22
N TYR A 364 -1.76 -1.62 -0.50
CA TYR A 364 -0.64 -2.46 -0.87
C TYR A 364 -0.03 -3.17 0.36
N ASP A 365 0.91 -4.11 0.15
CA ASP A 365 1.34 -5.08 1.15
C ASP A 365 2.16 -4.50 2.32
N GLU A 366 2.94 -3.44 2.07
CA GLU A 366 3.89 -2.89 3.05
C GLU A 366 3.29 -1.78 3.94
N GLY A 367 1.99 -1.54 3.86
CA GLY A 367 1.27 -0.49 4.60
C GLY A 367 1.05 -0.78 6.08
#